data_afe827bc6f5ccacdfb801aea3113de24
#
_entry.id   afe827bc6f5ccacdfb801aea3113de24
#
_cell.length_a   1.000
_cell.length_b   1.000
_cell.length_c   1.000
_cell.angle_alpha   90.00
_cell.angle_beta   90.00
_cell.angle_gamma   90.00
#
_symmetry.space_group_name_H-M   'P 1'
#
loop_
_entity.id
_entity.type
_entity.pdbx_description
1 polymer ?
#
loop_
_entity_poly.entity_id
_entity_poly.type
_entity_poly.pdbx_seq_one_letter_code
_entity_poly.pdbx_strand_id
1 'polypeptide(L)'
;MTKKKAASLGVSLALAVLFALVYYAFTTPLGPSIGSDNAIYMTMGTALKNGYAPYTEIFDHKGPLVFILQAIPQILSGGYSTLAIFVQQVIFLFACLRLLNRIAGELHAPGVLCQLVYLAVIAVNVGGGNLTEEYTNVFTLIGILIILRTFGEGLPEKADGMLLRAFVLGLMNMLCFLTRANNVLVLCAITLAIAAWMLLAKRLDLLVRCVCGFAAGLAVCALPVALWLAAQGALAESIYGAIVHNMMYAQTGGGSRMEMLLSADYGYKAILMAVLALLGAAAYVKKNPGLALAMAAGAAAGGLAAFVSHKFYQHYLLLGAPLAAVGAARVFAVIRARRAKAYRIACASAAAVCVLYLFAQGVETNRWRLSEREGLEEFTQQAEELYSLVPEDERGSFMGYRVEPKWYVAAKALPCMRFYFLQEVLADADPAVMDEIVAGFESDPPKWLVIYYNREFGPPYDERVAEIFETKYEFVDSRGTYQLKKLKEAP
;
A
#
# COMPACT_ATOMS: atom_id res chain seq x y z
N MET A 1 5.45 -34.31 0.25
CA MET A 1 4.22 -33.47 0.31
C MET A 1 3.02 -34.35 -0.02
N THR A 2 1.94 -34.37 0.79
CA THR A 2 0.75 -35.18 0.49
C THR A 2 -0.01 -34.58 -0.71
N LYS A 3 -0.73 -35.43 -1.49
CA LYS A 3 -1.57 -35.01 -2.64
C LYS A 3 -2.52 -33.85 -2.26
N LYS A 4 -3.12 -33.88 -1.07
CA LYS A 4 -4.03 -32.81 -0.56
C LYS A 4 -3.29 -31.49 -0.33
N LYS A 5 -2.06 -31.52 0.19
CA LYS A 5 -1.25 -30.31 0.38
C LYS A 5 -0.81 -29.72 -0.97
N ALA A 6 -0.46 -30.56 -1.94
CA ALA A 6 -0.11 -30.12 -3.30
C ALA A 6 -1.32 -29.48 -4.00
N ALA A 7 -2.50 -30.10 -3.94
CA ALA A 7 -3.72 -29.54 -4.51
C ALA A 7 -4.09 -28.17 -3.89
N SER A 8 -4.02 -28.05 -2.55
CA SER A 8 -4.28 -26.78 -1.87
C SER A 8 -3.26 -25.67 -2.25
N LEU A 9 -2.00 -26.03 -2.50
CA LEU A 9 -0.98 -25.10 -2.99
C LEU A 9 -1.33 -24.61 -4.39
N GLY A 10 -1.65 -25.54 -5.30
CA GLY A 10 -2.04 -25.24 -6.67
C GLY A 10 -3.27 -24.34 -6.76
N VAL A 11 -4.31 -24.61 -5.94
CA VAL A 11 -5.50 -23.76 -5.90
C VAL A 11 -5.16 -22.32 -5.45
N SER A 12 -4.37 -22.15 -4.38
CA SER A 12 -3.98 -20.82 -3.92
C SER A 12 -3.16 -20.06 -4.98
N LEU A 13 -2.26 -20.76 -5.68
CA LEU A 13 -1.46 -20.15 -6.76
C LEU A 13 -2.34 -19.75 -7.95
N ALA A 14 -3.24 -20.65 -8.37
CA ALA A 14 -4.17 -20.34 -9.47
C ALA A 14 -5.07 -19.16 -9.14
N LEU A 15 -5.61 -19.09 -7.92
CA LEU A 15 -6.40 -17.93 -7.48
C LEU A 15 -5.59 -16.64 -7.45
N ALA A 16 -4.34 -16.67 -6.98
CA ALA A 16 -3.48 -15.50 -6.95
C ALA A 16 -3.17 -14.99 -8.37
N VAL A 17 -2.81 -15.89 -9.28
CA VAL A 17 -2.49 -15.54 -10.68
C VAL A 17 -3.73 -15.02 -11.40
N LEU A 18 -4.87 -15.73 -11.31
CA LEU A 18 -6.12 -15.32 -11.98
C LEU A 18 -6.60 -13.95 -11.45
N PHE A 19 -6.56 -13.75 -10.13
CA PHE A 19 -6.89 -12.46 -9.55
C PHE A 19 -5.96 -11.35 -10.06
N ALA A 20 -4.67 -11.57 -10.02
CA ALA A 20 -3.68 -10.58 -10.46
C ALA A 20 -3.84 -10.22 -11.94
N LEU A 21 -4.09 -11.20 -12.81
CA LEU A 21 -4.34 -10.96 -14.26
C LEU A 21 -5.56 -10.06 -14.50
N VAL A 22 -6.58 -10.16 -13.66
CA VAL A 22 -7.85 -9.44 -13.82
C VAL A 22 -7.82 -8.07 -13.11
N TYR A 23 -7.28 -7.99 -11.88
CA TYR A 23 -7.47 -6.84 -11.00
C TYR A 23 -6.23 -5.95 -10.85
N TYR A 24 -5.02 -6.45 -11.16
CA TYR A 24 -3.83 -5.62 -11.13
C TYR A 24 -3.64 -4.89 -12.45
N ALA A 25 -4.58 -3.97 -12.72
CA ALA A 25 -4.69 -3.27 -14.00
C ALA A 25 -3.43 -2.48 -14.38
N PHE A 26 -2.62 -2.06 -13.40
CA PHE A 26 -1.41 -1.28 -13.64
C PHE A 26 -0.17 -2.13 -13.94
N THR A 27 -0.24 -3.45 -13.73
CA THR A 27 0.93 -4.32 -13.88
C THR A 27 0.67 -5.58 -14.69
N THR A 28 -0.60 -5.90 -14.95
CA THR A 28 -0.99 -7.11 -15.69
C THR A 28 -0.32 -7.23 -17.06
N PRO A 29 0.22 -8.41 -17.45
CA PRO A 29 0.79 -8.62 -18.78
C PRO A 29 -0.26 -8.59 -19.90
N LEU A 30 -1.55 -8.53 -19.56
CA LEU A 30 -2.67 -8.41 -20.52
C LEU A 30 -2.87 -6.98 -21.06
N GLY A 31 -1.85 -6.16 -21.01
CA GLY A 31 -1.85 -4.76 -21.39
C GLY A 31 -2.14 -3.86 -20.19
N PRO A 32 -1.08 -3.45 -19.46
CA PRO A 32 -1.24 -2.61 -18.27
C PRO A 32 -1.67 -1.19 -18.62
N SER A 33 -2.34 -0.53 -17.70
CA SER A 33 -2.44 0.93 -17.66
C SER A 33 -1.38 1.49 -16.68
N ILE A 34 -1.34 2.82 -16.44
CA ILE A 34 -0.40 3.42 -15.51
C ILE A 34 -1.18 4.25 -14.49
N GLY A 35 -1.16 3.83 -13.22
CA GLY A 35 -1.76 4.59 -12.13
C GLY A 35 -0.78 5.54 -11.44
N SER A 36 -1.28 6.61 -10.82
CA SER A 36 -0.43 7.61 -10.15
C SER A 36 0.42 7.01 -9.03
N ASP A 37 -0.17 6.34 -8.03
CA ASP A 37 0.58 5.72 -6.93
C ASP A 37 1.57 4.66 -7.42
N ASN A 38 1.13 3.80 -8.36
CA ASN A 38 2.00 2.82 -9.00
C ASN A 38 3.22 3.47 -9.67
N ALA A 39 3.01 4.56 -10.40
CA ALA A 39 4.08 5.30 -11.07
C ALA A 39 5.04 5.96 -10.07
N ILE A 40 4.52 6.54 -8.97
CA ILE A 40 5.35 7.08 -7.88
C ILE A 40 6.28 5.99 -7.36
N TYR A 41 5.72 4.83 -6.98
CA TYR A 41 6.52 3.75 -6.39
C TYR A 41 7.54 3.17 -7.39
N MET A 42 7.16 3.02 -8.65
CA MET A 42 8.09 2.57 -9.70
C MET A 42 9.23 3.56 -9.91
N THR A 43 8.94 4.86 -9.91
CA THR A 43 9.96 5.92 -10.04
C THR A 43 10.88 5.93 -8.83
N MET A 44 10.33 5.88 -7.60
CA MET A 44 11.14 5.77 -6.37
C MET A 44 12.02 4.51 -6.37
N GLY A 45 11.47 3.36 -6.77
CA GLY A 45 12.24 2.11 -6.86
C GLY A 45 13.36 2.17 -7.90
N THR A 46 13.11 2.80 -9.05
CA THR A 46 14.11 3.01 -10.10
C THR A 46 15.18 4.01 -9.68
N ALA A 47 14.81 5.07 -8.98
CA ALA A 47 15.74 6.05 -8.42
C ALA A 47 16.67 5.39 -7.39
N LEU A 48 16.14 4.59 -6.45
CA LEU A 48 16.96 3.83 -5.50
C LEU A 48 17.93 2.87 -6.21
N LYS A 49 17.48 2.17 -7.25
CA LYS A 49 18.35 1.32 -8.08
C LYS A 49 19.52 2.12 -8.67
N ASN A 50 19.30 3.38 -9.04
CA ASN A 50 20.32 4.27 -9.62
C ASN A 50 21.12 5.05 -8.56
N GLY A 51 20.97 4.72 -7.27
CA GLY A 51 21.78 5.28 -6.19
C GLY A 51 21.24 6.57 -5.56
N TYR A 52 20.02 7.00 -5.92
CA TYR A 52 19.39 8.17 -5.29
C TYR A 52 19.10 7.90 -3.81
N ALA A 53 19.42 8.86 -2.97
CA ALA A 53 19.04 8.86 -1.57
C ALA A 53 17.54 9.20 -1.42
N PRO A 54 16.73 8.30 -0.83
CA PRO A 54 15.31 8.58 -0.65
C PRO A 54 15.11 9.74 0.34
N TYR A 55 14.05 10.51 0.13
CA TYR A 55 13.63 11.69 0.88
C TYR A 55 14.53 12.93 0.72
N THR A 56 15.80 12.81 0.40
CA THR A 56 16.72 13.93 0.19
C THR A 56 16.92 14.29 -1.28
N GLU A 57 17.12 13.29 -2.14
CA GLU A 57 17.29 13.52 -3.59
C GLU A 57 16.01 13.25 -4.38
N ILE A 58 15.13 12.39 -3.85
CA ILE A 58 13.81 12.10 -4.41
C ILE A 58 12.80 11.88 -3.28
N PHE A 59 11.64 12.53 -3.33
CA PHE A 59 10.69 12.57 -2.22
C PHE A 59 9.38 11.87 -2.53
N ASP A 60 8.92 11.07 -1.57
CA ASP A 60 7.52 10.70 -1.38
C ASP A 60 7.28 10.46 0.13
N HIS A 61 6.06 10.69 0.59
CA HIS A 61 5.67 10.63 2.00
C HIS A 61 5.32 9.21 2.51
N LYS A 62 5.62 8.15 1.75
CA LYS A 62 5.47 6.75 2.22
C LYS A 62 6.70 6.30 3.01
N GLY A 63 6.57 5.15 3.69
CA GLY A 63 7.67 4.58 4.45
C GLY A 63 8.78 3.98 3.55
N PRO A 64 10.02 3.87 4.06
CA PRO A 64 11.16 3.46 3.24
C PRO A 64 11.08 2.02 2.71
N LEU A 65 10.32 1.15 3.38
CA LEU A 65 10.20 -0.25 2.96
C LEU A 65 9.49 -0.39 1.61
N VAL A 66 8.51 0.47 1.29
CA VAL A 66 7.85 0.39 -0.03
C VAL A 66 8.83 0.71 -1.14
N PHE A 67 9.73 1.68 -0.96
CA PHE A 67 10.75 2.02 -1.96
C PHE A 67 11.75 0.88 -2.16
N ILE A 68 12.17 0.22 -1.07
CA ILE A 68 13.02 -0.98 -1.14
C ILE A 68 12.31 -2.12 -1.88
N LEU A 69 11.03 -2.38 -1.56
CA LEU A 69 10.21 -3.38 -2.25
C LEU A 69 10.05 -3.07 -3.73
N GLN A 70 9.94 -1.81 -4.11
CA GLN A 70 9.87 -1.41 -5.52
C GLN A 70 11.22 -1.44 -6.22
N ALA A 71 12.33 -1.19 -5.52
CA ALA A 71 13.67 -1.29 -6.09
C ALA A 71 14.05 -2.73 -6.48
N ILE A 72 13.65 -3.73 -5.68
CA ILE A 72 13.97 -5.14 -5.95
C ILE A 72 13.58 -5.58 -7.37
N PRO A 73 12.29 -5.47 -7.81
CA PRO A 73 11.91 -5.86 -9.17
C PRO A 73 12.59 -5.01 -10.24
N GLN A 74 12.86 -3.72 -10.00
CA GLN A 74 13.56 -2.85 -10.95
C GLN A 74 15.05 -3.23 -11.09
N ILE A 75 15.70 -3.66 -10.01
CA ILE A 75 17.07 -4.21 -10.05
C ILE A 75 17.08 -5.51 -10.86
N LEU A 76 16.16 -6.43 -10.60
CA LEU A 76 16.09 -7.72 -11.26
C LEU A 76 15.77 -7.63 -12.75
N SER A 77 15.01 -6.62 -13.16
CA SER A 77 14.62 -6.39 -14.58
C SER A 77 15.55 -5.42 -15.33
N GLY A 78 16.46 -4.78 -14.65
CA GLY A 78 17.37 -3.79 -15.26
C GLY A 78 16.79 -2.37 -15.37
N GLY A 79 15.54 -2.11 -14.98
CA GLY A 79 14.91 -0.78 -15.04
C GLY A 79 13.39 -0.84 -14.85
N TYR A 80 12.67 0.16 -15.33
CA TYR A 80 11.20 0.17 -15.27
C TYR A 80 10.59 -1.10 -15.87
N SER A 81 9.89 -1.89 -15.04
CA SER A 81 9.25 -3.13 -15.46
C SER A 81 7.96 -3.39 -14.70
N THR A 82 6.84 -3.22 -15.37
CA THR A 82 5.51 -3.58 -14.85
C THR A 82 5.39 -5.08 -14.64
N LEU A 83 6.00 -5.90 -15.51
CA LEU A 83 5.99 -7.36 -15.37
C LEU A 83 6.71 -7.84 -14.10
N ALA A 84 7.84 -7.24 -13.75
CA ALA A 84 8.57 -7.60 -12.54
C ALA A 84 7.76 -7.23 -11.27
N ILE A 85 7.07 -6.09 -11.26
CA ILE A 85 6.14 -5.71 -10.20
C ILE A 85 4.94 -6.68 -10.15
N PHE A 86 4.37 -7.05 -11.30
CA PHE A 86 3.29 -8.05 -11.37
C PHE A 86 3.68 -9.36 -10.68
N VAL A 87 4.86 -9.89 -11.00
CA VAL A 87 5.36 -11.12 -10.37
C VAL A 87 5.50 -10.95 -8.85
N GLN A 88 6.02 -9.82 -8.39
CA GLN A 88 6.10 -9.51 -6.96
C GLN A 88 4.72 -9.48 -6.31
N GLN A 89 3.74 -8.80 -6.91
CA GLN A 89 2.36 -8.75 -6.39
C GLN A 89 1.72 -10.14 -6.33
N VAL A 90 1.92 -11.00 -7.35
CA VAL A 90 1.45 -12.40 -7.34
C VAL A 90 2.07 -13.17 -6.16
N ILE A 91 3.37 -12.98 -5.87
CA ILE A 91 4.04 -13.64 -4.75
C ILE A 91 3.43 -13.19 -3.41
N PHE A 92 3.21 -11.89 -3.20
CA PHE A 92 2.60 -11.37 -1.98
C PHE A 92 1.15 -11.82 -1.83
N LEU A 93 0.35 -11.76 -2.88
CA LEU A 93 -1.03 -12.26 -2.87
C LEU A 93 -1.09 -13.77 -2.59
N PHE A 94 -0.25 -14.55 -3.23
CA PHE A 94 -0.13 -15.98 -2.96
C PHE A 94 0.22 -16.23 -1.49
N ALA A 95 1.15 -15.47 -0.90
CA ALA A 95 1.48 -15.58 0.52
C ALA A 95 0.26 -15.26 1.41
N CYS A 96 -0.51 -14.20 1.12
CA CYS A 96 -1.77 -13.90 1.81
C CYS A 96 -2.75 -15.07 1.76
N LEU A 97 -2.99 -15.63 0.57
CA LEU A 97 -3.91 -16.76 0.39
C LEU A 97 -3.43 -18.01 1.13
N ARG A 98 -2.14 -18.26 1.17
CA ARG A 98 -1.56 -19.37 1.95
C ARG A 98 -1.70 -19.17 3.46
N LEU A 99 -1.52 -17.96 3.95
CA LEU A 99 -1.71 -17.61 5.36
C LEU A 99 -3.18 -17.75 5.75
N LEU A 100 -4.11 -17.25 4.93
CA LEU A 100 -5.54 -17.41 5.14
C LEU A 100 -5.97 -18.88 5.18
N ASN A 101 -5.41 -19.71 4.29
CA ASN A 101 -5.69 -21.14 4.32
C ASN A 101 -5.18 -21.82 5.61
N ARG A 102 -4.04 -21.38 6.16
CA ARG A 102 -3.53 -21.84 7.46
C ARG A 102 -4.44 -21.36 8.61
N ILE A 103 -4.81 -20.07 8.61
CA ILE A 103 -5.74 -19.49 9.60
C ILE A 103 -7.08 -20.21 9.57
N ALA A 104 -7.62 -20.49 8.37
CA ALA A 104 -8.84 -21.28 8.23
C ALA A 104 -8.71 -22.68 8.83
N GLY A 105 -7.54 -23.31 8.69
CA GLY A 105 -7.23 -24.60 9.34
C GLY A 105 -7.29 -24.53 10.87
N GLU A 106 -6.67 -23.52 11.48
CA GLU A 106 -6.72 -23.26 12.93
C GLU A 106 -8.17 -23.01 13.42
N LEU A 107 -8.99 -22.37 12.58
CA LEU A 107 -10.38 -22.05 12.89
C LEU A 107 -11.37 -23.19 12.51
N HIS A 108 -10.90 -24.28 11.92
CA HIS A 108 -11.73 -25.36 11.35
C HIS A 108 -12.73 -24.84 10.29
N ALA A 109 -12.36 -23.83 9.53
CA ALA A 109 -13.14 -23.23 8.45
C ALA A 109 -12.69 -23.74 7.06
N PRO A 110 -13.49 -23.52 5.98
CA PRO A 110 -13.10 -23.93 4.63
C PRO A 110 -12.11 -22.96 4.03
N GLY A 111 -10.85 -23.40 3.83
CA GLY A 111 -9.74 -22.53 3.41
C GLY A 111 -9.97 -21.82 2.08
N VAL A 112 -10.49 -22.50 1.06
CA VAL A 112 -10.78 -21.89 -0.26
C VAL A 112 -11.84 -20.79 -0.14
N LEU A 113 -12.89 -21.00 0.66
CA LEU A 113 -13.91 -19.98 0.87
C LEU A 113 -13.35 -18.74 1.56
N CYS A 114 -12.46 -18.92 2.56
CA CYS A 114 -11.79 -17.79 3.20
C CYS A 114 -10.93 -16.99 2.20
N GLN A 115 -10.26 -17.68 1.27
CA GLN A 115 -9.52 -17.04 0.18
C GLN A 115 -10.47 -16.28 -0.76
N LEU A 116 -11.60 -16.86 -1.15
CA LEU A 116 -12.59 -16.20 -2.01
C LEU A 116 -13.19 -14.95 -1.35
N VAL A 117 -13.51 -15.01 -0.05
CA VAL A 117 -13.99 -13.84 0.71
C VAL A 117 -12.94 -12.74 0.73
N TYR A 118 -11.68 -13.10 1.00
CA TYR A 118 -10.58 -12.12 0.97
C TYR A 118 -10.44 -11.47 -0.42
N LEU A 119 -10.42 -12.27 -1.47
CA LEU A 119 -10.33 -11.78 -2.85
C LEU A 119 -11.52 -10.88 -3.22
N ALA A 120 -12.74 -11.26 -2.82
CA ALA A 120 -13.93 -10.42 -3.04
C ALA A 120 -13.83 -9.07 -2.32
N VAL A 121 -13.29 -9.06 -1.09
CA VAL A 121 -13.10 -7.82 -0.31
C VAL A 121 -12.03 -6.93 -0.94
N ILE A 122 -10.91 -7.49 -1.40
CA ILE A 122 -9.85 -6.67 -1.98
C ILE A 122 -10.15 -6.23 -3.42
N ALA A 123 -10.93 -6.98 -4.20
CA ALA A 123 -11.22 -6.71 -5.62
C ALA A 123 -11.74 -5.30 -5.88
N VAL A 124 -12.58 -4.79 -5.00
CA VAL A 124 -13.22 -3.47 -5.12
C VAL A 124 -12.40 -2.32 -4.52
N ASN A 125 -11.31 -2.65 -3.84
CA ASN A 125 -10.51 -1.67 -3.10
C ASN A 125 -9.08 -1.56 -3.65
N VAL A 126 -8.66 -2.48 -4.52
CA VAL A 126 -7.28 -2.56 -4.99
C VAL A 126 -6.91 -1.52 -6.05
N GLY A 127 -7.90 -0.89 -6.70
CA GLY A 127 -7.70 0.29 -7.56
C GLY A 127 -6.60 0.16 -8.62
N GLY A 128 -6.44 -1.04 -9.22
CA GLY A 128 -5.39 -1.31 -10.21
C GLY A 128 -4.12 -1.93 -9.65
N GLY A 129 -3.92 -1.91 -8.34
CA GLY A 129 -2.83 -2.63 -7.65
C GLY A 129 -1.53 -1.85 -7.47
N ASN A 130 -0.55 -2.53 -6.89
CA ASN A 130 0.76 -2.01 -6.45
C ASN A 130 0.64 -0.97 -5.34
N LEU A 131 -0.07 -1.32 -4.28
CA LEU A 131 -0.37 -0.46 -3.14
C LEU A 131 0.36 -0.93 -1.87
N THR A 132 0.68 -0.01 -0.98
CA THR A 132 1.38 -0.30 0.29
C THR A 132 0.62 -1.31 1.16
N GLU A 133 -0.70 -1.23 1.14
CA GLU A 133 -1.62 -2.07 1.91
C GLU A 133 -1.60 -3.54 1.45
N GLU A 134 -1.39 -3.79 0.16
CA GLU A 134 -1.27 -5.17 -0.36
C GLU A 134 -0.07 -5.89 0.24
N TYR A 135 1.09 -5.22 0.30
CA TYR A 135 2.30 -5.75 0.91
C TYR A 135 2.14 -5.93 2.42
N THR A 136 1.51 -4.96 3.09
CA THR A 136 1.25 -4.97 4.53
C THR A 136 0.35 -6.13 4.95
N ASN A 137 -0.61 -6.54 4.13
CA ASN A 137 -1.55 -7.61 4.46
C ASN A 137 -0.86 -8.96 4.75
N VAL A 138 0.29 -9.24 4.13
CA VAL A 138 1.09 -10.45 4.46
C VAL A 138 1.58 -10.38 5.90
N PHE A 139 2.12 -9.25 6.32
CA PHE A 139 2.65 -9.05 7.67
C PHE A 139 1.54 -9.10 8.72
N THR A 140 0.41 -8.47 8.42
CA THR A 140 -0.79 -8.51 9.28
C THR A 140 -1.32 -9.93 9.45
N LEU A 141 -1.41 -10.72 8.37
CA LEU A 141 -1.86 -12.11 8.43
C LEU A 141 -0.89 -13.03 9.17
N ILE A 142 0.42 -12.81 9.08
CA ILE A 142 1.41 -13.53 9.91
C ILE A 142 1.16 -13.20 11.38
N GLY A 143 1.00 -11.93 11.72
CA GLY A 143 0.69 -11.49 13.08
C GLY A 143 -0.60 -12.13 13.62
N ILE A 144 -1.69 -12.10 12.86
CA ILE A 144 -2.97 -12.72 13.24
C ILE A 144 -2.82 -14.24 13.44
N LEU A 145 -2.09 -14.93 12.57
CA LEU A 145 -1.85 -16.37 12.72
C LEU A 145 -1.10 -16.70 14.02
N ILE A 146 -0.08 -15.91 14.37
CA ILE A 146 0.66 -16.07 15.63
C ILE A 146 -0.27 -15.84 16.82
N ILE A 147 -1.08 -14.78 16.77
CA ILE A 147 -2.02 -14.42 17.82
C ILE A 147 -3.05 -15.55 18.02
N LEU A 148 -3.65 -16.06 16.95
CA LEU A 148 -4.62 -17.14 17.03
C LEU A 148 -4.02 -18.43 17.59
N ARG A 149 -2.80 -18.79 17.20
CA ARG A 149 -2.07 -19.96 17.72
C ARG A 149 -1.66 -19.82 19.18
N THR A 150 -1.41 -18.60 19.62
CA THR A 150 -0.91 -18.34 20.97
C THR A 150 -2.05 -18.15 21.95
N PHE A 151 -3.08 -17.43 21.55
CA PHE A 151 -4.13 -16.93 22.44
C PHE A 151 -5.54 -17.48 22.06
N GLY A 152 -5.64 -18.34 21.05
CA GLY A 152 -6.92 -18.86 20.57
C GLY A 152 -7.75 -19.60 21.63
N GLU A 153 -7.08 -20.30 22.55
CA GLU A 153 -7.72 -21.03 23.65
C GLU A 153 -7.67 -20.26 24.99
N GLY A 154 -7.08 -19.05 25.04
CA GLY A 154 -6.91 -18.26 26.24
C GLY A 154 -5.47 -17.79 26.45
N LEU A 155 -5.17 -17.23 27.62
CA LEU A 155 -3.79 -16.91 27.99
C LEU A 155 -3.03 -18.21 28.25
N PRO A 156 -1.81 -18.38 27.69
CA PRO A 156 -0.98 -19.55 27.93
C PRO A 156 -0.66 -19.74 29.43
N GLU A 157 -0.72 -20.95 29.91
CA GLU A 157 -0.32 -21.27 31.29
C GLU A 157 1.18 -21.05 31.50
N LYS A 158 2.00 -21.43 30.50
CA LYS A 158 3.46 -21.31 30.52
C LYS A 158 3.94 -20.25 29.55
N ALA A 159 5.03 -19.62 29.89
CA ALA A 159 5.64 -18.57 29.09
C ALA A 159 6.61 -19.10 28.00
N ASP A 160 6.62 -20.41 27.76
CA ASP A 160 7.53 -21.05 26.79
C ASP A 160 7.27 -20.58 25.35
N GLY A 161 8.33 -20.16 24.67
CA GLY A 161 8.26 -19.67 23.31
C GLY A 161 7.58 -18.30 23.13
N MET A 162 7.12 -17.65 24.22
CA MET A 162 6.46 -16.35 24.15
C MET A 162 7.39 -15.25 23.63
N LEU A 163 8.67 -15.27 24.06
CA LEU A 163 9.66 -14.30 23.58
C LEU A 163 9.80 -14.35 22.05
N LEU A 164 9.94 -15.53 21.46
CA LEU A 164 10.07 -15.69 20.00
C LEU A 164 8.80 -15.27 19.26
N ARG A 165 7.61 -15.64 19.77
CA ARG A 165 6.34 -15.25 19.17
C ARG A 165 6.14 -13.73 19.19
N ALA A 166 6.46 -13.12 20.31
CA ALA A 166 6.41 -11.67 20.46
C ALA A 166 7.48 -10.96 19.61
N PHE A 167 8.67 -11.54 19.47
CA PHE A 167 9.70 -11.06 18.54
C PHE A 167 9.18 -11.00 17.10
N VAL A 168 8.55 -12.08 16.61
CA VAL A 168 7.97 -12.07 15.25
C VAL A 168 6.81 -11.06 15.16
N LEU A 169 5.99 -10.88 16.20
CA LEU A 169 4.95 -9.85 16.22
C LEU A 169 5.55 -8.44 16.14
N GLY A 170 6.62 -8.16 16.87
CA GLY A 170 7.34 -6.88 16.79
C GLY A 170 7.90 -6.64 15.38
N LEU A 171 8.53 -7.66 14.80
CA LEU A 171 9.03 -7.62 13.43
C LEU A 171 7.91 -7.29 12.43
N MET A 172 6.74 -7.96 12.51
CA MET A 172 5.60 -7.71 11.62
C MET A 172 5.02 -6.30 11.81
N ASN A 173 4.90 -5.82 13.06
CA ASN A 173 4.46 -4.46 13.31
C ASN A 173 5.41 -3.42 12.69
N MET A 174 6.72 -3.61 12.82
CA MET A 174 7.70 -2.69 12.24
C MET A 174 7.68 -2.73 10.70
N LEU A 175 7.56 -3.91 10.08
CA LEU A 175 7.41 -4.03 8.64
C LEU A 175 6.15 -3.30 8.13
N CYS A 176 5.01 -3.41 8.84
CA CYS A 176 3.82 -2.64 8.53
C CYS A 176 4.08 -1.12 8.63
N PHE A 177 4.71 -0.67 9.70
CA PHE A 177 5.04 0.74 9.91
C PHE A 177 5.98 1.30 8.83
N LEU A 178 7.00 0.54 8.46
CA LEU A 178 7.98 0.94 7.44
C LEU A 178 7.43 0.93 6.01
N THR A 179 6.29 0.28 5.74
CA THR A 179 5.60 0.46 4.44
C THR A 179 4.87 1.80 4.40
N ARG A 180 4.14 2.12 5.47
CA ARG A 180 3.43 3.37 5.69
C ARG A 180 3.01 3.46 7.15
N ALA A 181 3.17 4.61 7.79
CA ALA A 181 2.97 4.76 9.23
C ALA A 181 1.58 4.28 9.73
N ASN A 182 0.50 4.57 8.98
CA ASN A 182 -0.84 4.12 9.34
C ASN A 182 -1.13 2.63 9.10
N ASN A 183 -0.32 1.96 8.30
CA ASN A 183 -0.51 0.54 7.99
C ASN A 183 -0.29 -0.39 9.19
N VAL A 184 0.40 0.09 10.23
CA VAL A 184 0.62 -0.68 11.47
C VAL A 184 -0.61 -0.72 12.38
N LEU A 185 -1.59 0.18 12.21
CA LEU A 185 -2.65 0.42 13.19
C LEU A 185 -3.46 -0.82 13.54
N VAL A 186 -3.82 -1.64 12.56
CA VAL A 186 -4.61 -2.87 12.79
C VAL A 186 -3.86 -3.86 13.70
N LEU A 187 -2.63 -4.19 13.33
CA LEU A 187 -1.83 -5.18 14.07
C LEU A 187 -1.37 -4.64 15.43
N CYS A 188 -1.04 -3.36 15.49
CA CYS A 188 -0.68 -2.65 16.71
C CYS A 188 -1.84 -2.66 17.73
N ALA A 189 -3.06 -2.32 17.29
CA ALA A 189 -4.24 -2.34 18.16
C ALA A 189 -4.53 -3.73 18.74
N ILE A 190 -4.42 -4.77 17.92
CA ILE A 190 -4.57 -6.16 18.39
C ILE A 190 -3.49 -6.49 19.42
N THR A 191 -2.23 -6.14 19.14
CA THR A 191 -1.10 -6.44 20.02
C THR A 191 -1.23 -5.71 21.36
N LEU A 192 -1.61 -4.43 21.34
CA LEU A 192 -1.85 -3.63 22.56
C LEU A 192 -3.03 -4.17 23.39
N ALA A 193 -4.12 -4.57 22.75
CA ALA A 193 -5.26 -5.16 23.44
C ALA A 193 -4.89 -6.49 24.13
N ILE A 194 -4.03 -7.30 23.51
CA ILE A 194 -3.50 -8.53 24.12
C ILE A 194 -2.59 -8.20 25.30
N ALA A 195 -1.73 -7.20 25.18
CA ALA A 195 -0.87 -6.74 26.28
C ALA A 195 -1.73 -6.24 27.47
N ALA A 196 -2.76 -5.46 27.19
CA ALA A 196 -3.73 -5.01 28.20
C ALA A 196 -4.46 -6.21 28.86
N TRP A 197 -4.86 -7.21 28.07
CA TRP A 197 -5.46 -8.43 28.61
C TRP A 197 -4.52 -9.18 29.54
N MET A 198 -3.24 -9.34 29.21
CA MET A 198 -2.24 -9.96 30.10
C MET A 198 -2.06 -9.15 31.39
N LEU A 199 -2.04 -7.83 31.30
CA LEU A 199 -1.92 -6.93 32.46
C LEU A 199 -3.14 -7.06 33.39
N LEU A 200 -4.36 -7.00 32.86
CA LEU A 200 -5.60 -7.15 33.63
C LEU A 200 -5.73 -8.55 34.28
N ALA A 201 -5.23 -9.57 33.60
CA ALA A 201 -5.17 -10.93 34.13
C ALA A 201 -4.00 -11.15 35.12
N LYS A 202 -3.22 -10.10 35.41
CA LYS A 202 -2.03 -10.13 36.28
C LYS A 202 -0.95 -11.12 35.85
N ARG A 203 -0.90 -11.43 34.53
CA ARG A 203 0.12 -12.33 33.94
C ARG A 203 1.35 -11.52 33.51
N LEU A 204 2.00 -10.92 34.53
CA LEU A 204 3.22 -10.10 34.33
C LEU A 204 4.38 -10.95 33.79
N ASP A 205 4.42 -12.23 34.12
CA ASP A 205 5.38 -13.21 33.59
C ASP A 205 5.33 -13.30 32.05
N LEU A 206 4.13 -13.37 31.48
CA LEU A 206 3.91 -13.35 30.04
C LEU A 206 4.18 -11.97 29.45
N LEU A 207 3.65 -10.93 30.08
CA LEU A 207 3.75 -9.54 29.59
C LEU A 207 5.21 -9.09 29.42
N VAL A 208 6.05 -9.29 30.42
CA VAL A 208 7.47 -8.89 30.35
C VAL A 208 8.18 -9.61 29.21
N ARG A 209 8.01 -10.92 29.06
CA ARG A 209 8.60 -11.68 27.95
C ARG A 209 8.09 -11.21 26.60
N CYS A 210 6.78 -10.90 26.49
CA CYS A 210 6.20 -10.34 25.27
C CYS A 210 6.76 -8.95 24.95
N VAL A 211 6.87 -8.06 25.92
CA VAL A 211 7.45 -6.72 25.72
C VAL A 211 8.91 -6.81 25.27
N CYS A 212 9.73 -7.63 25.95
CA CYS A 212 11.14 -7.82 25.55
C CYS A 212 11.27 -8.40 24.14
N GLY A 213 10.50 -9.46 23.82
CA GLY A 213 10.52 -10.05 22.48
C GLY A 213 10.04 -9.06 21.42
N PHE A 214 8.92 -8.37 21.67
CA PHE A 214 8.36 -7.40 20.77
C PHE A 214 9.33 -6.24 20.50
N ALA A 215 9.93 -5.66 21.53
CA ALA A 215 10.93 -4.60 21.37
C ALA A 215 12.16 -5.06 20.57
N ALA A 216 12.64 -6.29 20.82
CA ALA A 216 13.72 -6.87 20.03
C ALA A 216 13.34 -7.05 18.55
N GLY A 217 12.09 -7.50 18.27
CA GLY A 217 11.58 -7.62 16.90
C GLY A 217 11.46 -6.28 16.18
N LEU A 218 10.97 -5.24 16.88
CA LEU A 218 10.98 -3.87 16.37
C LEU A 218 12.39 -3.41 16.02
N ALA A 219 13.34 -3.57 16.95
CA ALA A 219 14.72 -3.10 16.82
C ALA A 219 15.45 -3.78 15.66
N VAL A 220 15.34 -5.10 15.53
CA VAL A 220 16.01 -5.87 14.44
C VAL A 220 15.55 -5.44 13.06
N CYS A 221 14.31 -4.97 12.92
CA CYS A 221 13.80 -4.46 11.66
C CYS A 221 14.13 -2.96 11.46
N ALA A 222 13.94 -2.15 12.49
CA ALA A 222 14.12 -0.70 12.40
C ALA A 222 15.59 -0.28 12.28
N LEU A 223 16.50 -0.90 13.05
CA LEU A 223 17.90 -0.48 13.09
C LEU A 223 18.62 -0.55 11.74
N PRO A 224 18.54 -1.65 10.96
CA PRO A 224 19.19 -1.68 9.65
C PRO A 224 18.69 -0.60 8.69
N VAL A 225 17.36 -0.33 8.70
CA VAL A 225 16.77 0.71 7.86
C VAL A 225 17.20 2.10 8.32
N ALA A 226 17.18 2.35 9.63
CA ALA A 226 17.63 3.63 10.19
C ALA A 226 19.12 3.90 9.93
N LEU A 227 19.97 2.88 10.07
CA LEU A 227 21.42 2.98 9.77
C LEU A 227 21.65 3.23 8.28
N TRP A 228 20.92 2.55 7.41
CA TRP A 228 21.00 2.79 5.97
C TRP A 228 20.58 4.22 5.61
N LEU A 229 19.45 4.71 6.14
CA LEU A 229 19.00 6.09 5.93
C LEU A 229 19.99 7.12 6.51
N ALA A 230 20.56 6.85 7.69
CA ALA A 230 21.57 7.71 8.29
C ALA A 230 22.86 7.77 7.43
N ALA A 231 23.29 6.66 6.87
CA ALA A 231 24.44 6.61 5.96
C ALA A 231 24.21 7.40 4.65
N GLN A 232 22.95 7.56 4.24
CA GLN A 232 22.54 8.38 3.09
C GLN A 232 22.26 9.84 3.48
N GLY A 233 22.41 10.24 4.76
CA GLY A 233 22.01 11.56 5.25
C GLY A 233 20.48 11.79 5.27
N ALA A 234 19.68 10.74 5.03
CA ALA A 234 18.24 10.81 4.80
C ALA A 234 17.36 10.48 6.04
N LEU A 235 17.96 10.20 7.21
CA LEU A 235 17.20 9.74 8.38
C LEU A 235 16.22 10.80 8.90
N ALA A 236 16.64 12.06 9.04
CA ALA A 236 15.77 13.15 9.48
C ALA A 236 14.65 13.41 8.48
N GLU A 237 14.99 13.45 7.20
CA GLU A 237 14.04 13.66 6.10
C GLU A 237 13.04 12.50 5.95
N SER A 238 13.45 11.27 6.29
CA SER A 238 12.54 10.13 6.31
C SER A 238 11.50 10.23 7.44
N ILE A 239 11.89 10.74 8.60
CA ILE A 239 10.97 11.00 9.72
C ILE A 239 10.01 12.13 9.34
N TYR A 240 10.55 13.22 8.77
CA TYR A 240 9.73 14.32 8.27
C TYR A 240 8.72 13.81 7.23
N GLY A 241 9.16 13.16 6.15
CA GLY A 241 8.28 12.72 5.06
C GLY A 241 7.27 11.67 5.49
N ALA A 242 7.72 10.57 6.10
CA ALA A 242 6.85 9.45 6.42
C ALA A 242 5.92 9.70 7.62
N ILE A 243 6.22 10.65 8.50
CA ILE A 243 5.41 10.93 9.69
C ILE A 243 4.86 12.36 9.67
N VAL A 244 5.73 13.37 9.72
CA VAL A 244 5.31 14.78 9.94
C VAL A 244 4.52 15.28 8.74
N HIS A 245 5.10 15.24 7.54
CA HIS A 245 4.44 15.67 6.32
C HIS A 245 3.15 14.87 6.04
N ASN A 246 3.16 13.56 6.32
CA ASN A 246 1.98 12.71 6.14
C ASN A 246 0.83 13.11 7.10
N MET A 247 1.14 13.57 8.32
CA MET A 247 0.15 14.13 9.25
C MET A 247 -0.41 15.47 8.75
N MET A 248 0.43 16.35 8.20
CA MET A 248 0.01 17.62 7.61
C MET A 248 -0.85 17.39 6.37
N TYR A 249 -0.39 16.54 5.46
CA TYR A 249 -1.13 16.13 4.25
C TYR A 249 -2.51 15.51 4.57
N ALA A 250 -2.63 14.75 5.65
CA ALA A 250 -3.91 14.18 6.06
C ALA A 250 -4.95 15.26 6.43
N GLN A 251 -4.52 16.47 6.81
CA GLN A 251 -5.40 17.57 7.19
C GLN A 251 -5.88 18.38 5.97
N THR A 252 -5.26 18.24 4.80
CA THR A 252 -5.68 18.92 3.56
C THR A 252 -6.90 18.27 2.88
N GLY A 253 -7.45 17.19 3.43
CA GLY A 253 -8.66 16.51 2.94
C GLY A 253 -9.94 17.33 3.20
N GLY A 254 -10.78 17.51 2.17
CA GLY A 254 -11.99 18.33 2.24
C GLY A 254 -13.31 17.57 2.59
N GLY A 255 -13.27 16.23 2.71
CA GLY A 255 -14.48 15.45 2.99
C GLY A 255 -14.80 15.32 4.47
N SER A 256 -16.09 15.40 4.86
CA SER A 256 -16.47 15.06 6.22
C SER A 256 -16.47 13.52 6.42
N ARG A 257 -16.14 13.06 7.63
CA ARG A 257 -16.20 11.61 7.96
C ARG A 257 -17.59 11.04 7.77
N MET A 258 -18.63 11.85 7.99
CA MET A 258 -20.00 11.43 7.80
C MET A 258 -20.33 11.25 6.31
N GLU A 259 -19.89 12.16 5.45
CA GLU A 259 -20.01 12.00 3.99
C GLU A 259 -19.30 10.75 3.49
N MET A 260 -18.08 10.49 3.98
CA MET A 260 -17.36 9.25 3.67
C MET A 260 -18.15 8.00 4.08
N LEU A 261 -18.72 8.00 5.29
CA LEU A 261 -19.49 6.88 5.81
C LEU A 261 -20.82 6.66 5.04
N LEU A 262 -21.45 7.74 4.61
CA LEU A 262 -22.73 7.69 3.87
C LEU A 262 -22.53 7.53 2.35
N SER A 263 -21.29 7.59 1.86
CA SER A 263 -21.02 7.44 0.42
C SER A 263 -21.35 6.03 -0.06
N ALA A 264 -22.01 5.96 -1.23
CA ALA A 264 -22.37 4.70 -1.86
C ALA A 264 -21.15 3.84 -2.22
N ASP A 265 -20.01 4.46 -2.57
CA ASP A 265 -18.83 3.75 -3.05
C ASP A 265 -17.81 3.41 -1.96
N TYR A 266 -17.79 4.14 -0.85
CA TYR A 266 -16.79 3.97 0.21
C TYR A 266 -17.42 3.41 1.48
N GLY A 267 -18.46 4.06 2.00
CA GLY A 267 -19.01 3.77 3.32
C GLY A 267 -19.60 2.37 3.44
N TYR A 268 -20.37 1.87 2.46
CA TYR A 268 -20.95 0.52 2.54
C TYR A 268 -19.88 -0.57 2.52
N LYS A 269 -18.77 -0.37 1.80
CA LYS A 269 -17.64 -1.31 1.78
C LYS A 269 -16.99 -1.38 3.15
N ALA A 270 -16.72 -0.22 3.77
CA ALA A 270 -16.18 -0.11 5.11
C ALA A 270 -17.08 -0.80 6.15
N ILE A 271 -18.39 -0.54 6.09
CA ILE A 271 -19.39 -1.14 6.99
C ILE A 271 -19.41 -2.67 6.83
N LEU A 272 -19.46 -3.18 5.59
CA LEU A 272 -19.47 -4.63 5.35
C LEU A 272 -18.23 -5.30 5.94
N MET A 273 -17.06 -4.73 5.72
CA MET A 273 -15.81 -5.25 6.25
C MET A 273 -15.77 -5.21 7.78
N ALA A 274 -16.21 -4.10 8.38
CA ALA A 274 -16.33 -3.97 9.83
C ALA A 274 -17.31 -5.00 10.41
N VAL A 275 -18.47 -5.20 9.79
CA VAL A 275 -19.46 -6.20 10.22
C VAL A 275 -18.85 -7.62 10.19
N LEU A 276 -18.16 -8.00 9.11
CA LEU A 276 -17.52 -9.33 9.03
C LEU A 276 -16.48 -9.51 10.14
N ALA A 277 -15.62 -8.52 10.36
CA ALA A 277 -14.60 -8.54 11.39
C ALA A 277 -15.21 -8.62 12.81
N LEU A 278 -16.23 -7.81 13.10
CA LEU A 278 -16.89 -7.75 14.41
C LEU A 278 -17.74 -9.00 14.69
N LEU A 279 -18.40 -9.59 13.69
CA LEU A 279 -19.07 -10.89 13.85
C LEU A 279 -18.07 -11.99 14.20
N GLY A 280 -16.89 -11.97 13.58
CA GLY A 280 -15.80 -12.88 13.93
C GLY A 280 -15.30 -12.67 15.36
N ALA A 281 -15.12 -11.44 15.80
CA ALA A 281 -14.75 -11.10 17.19
C ALA A 281 -15.84 -11.53 18.19
N ALA A 282 -17.12 -11.23 17.89
CA ALA A 282 -18.26 -11.60 18.72
C ALA A 282 -18.37 -13.14 18.93
N ALA A 283 -17.93 -13.93 17.96
CA ALA A 283 -17.91 -15.39 18.07
C ALA A 283 -16.90 -15.91 19.12
N TYR A 284 -16.02 -15.06 19.63
CA TYR A 284 -15.10 -15.40 20.73
C TYR A 284 -15.60 -14.96 22.11
N VAL A 285 -16.54 -14.02 22.21
CA VAL A 285 -16.93 -13.36 23.48
C VAL A 285 -17.18 -14.33 24.63
N LYS A 286 -17.91 -15.44 24.37
CA LYS A 286 -18.25 -16.41 25.42
C LYS A 286 -17.09 -17.34 25.83
N LYS A 287 -16.15 -17.61 24.91
CA LYS A 287 -15.07 -18.59 25.15
C LYS A 287 -13.75 -17.91 25.45
N ASN A 288 -13.49 -16.76 24.87
CA ASN A 288 -12.22 -16.05 24.96
C ASN A 288 -12.45 -14.55 24.80
N PRO A 289 -12.99 -13.86 25.83
CA PRO A 289 -13.34 -12.44 25.75
C PRO A 289 -12.12 -11.54 25.51
N GLY A 290 -10.93 -11.91 25.98
CA GLY A 290 -9.71 -11.14 25.72
C GLY A 290 -9.33 -11.14 24.24
N LEU A 291 -9.41 -12.29 23.57
CA LEU A 291 -9.19 -12.36 22.12
C LEU A 291 -10.30 -11.65 21.35
N ALA A 292 -11.57 -11.75 21.80
CA ALA A 292 -12.68 -11.02 21.19
C ALA A 292 -12.43 -9.50 21.20
N LEU A 293 -12.00 -8.97 22.35
CA LEU A 293 -11.66 -7.54 22.48
C LEU A 293 -10.49 -7.15 21.57
N ALA A 294 -9.44 -7.98 21.50
CA ALA A 294 -8.28 -7.73 20.66
C ALA A 294 -8.66 -7.69 19.16
N MET A 295 -9.48 -8.63 18.68
CA MET A 295 -9.93 -8.62 17.29
C MET A 295 -10.86 -7.45 17.00
N ALA A 296 -11.73 -7.06 17.95
CA ALA A 296 -12.58 -5.89 17.83
C ALA A 296 -11.77 -4.59 17.82
N ALA A 297 -10.71 -4.46 18.64
CA ALA A 297 -9.79 -3.34 18.62
C ALA A 297 -9.09 -3.20 17.26
N GLY A 298 -8.64 -4.32 16.67
CA GLY A 298 -8.09 -4.32 15.31
C GLY A 298 -9.08 -3.88 14.26
N ALA A 299 -10.35 -4.31 14.35
CA ALA A 299 -11.40 -3.87 13.43
C ALA A 299 -11.69 -2.37 13.54
N ALA A 300 -11.74 -1.85 14.77
CA ALA A 300 -11.91 -0.41 15.03
C ALA A 300 -10.71 0.41 14.49
N ALA A 301 -9.49 -0.09 14.68
CA ALA A 301 -8.28 0.54 14.16
C ALA A 301 -8.23 0.55 12.63
N GLY A 302 -8.68 -0.52 11.97
CA GLY A 302 -8.83 -0.56 10.50
C GLY A 302 -9.84 0.47 10.00
N GLY A 303 -10.98 0.62 10.69
CA GLY A 303 -11.94 1.68 10.43
C GLY A 303 -11.33 3.06 10.64
N LEU A 304 -10.64 3.29 11.76
CA LEU A 304 -9.95 4.56 12.02
C LEU A 304 -8.96 4.90 10.91
N ALA A 305 -8.10 3.94 10.50
CA ALA A 305 -7.12 4.13 9.44
C ALA A 305 -7.78 4.57 8.12
N ALA A 306 -8.95 4.00 7.80
CA ALA A 306 -9.70 4.33 6.60
C ALA A 306 -10.29 5.75 6.60
N PHE A 307 -10.67 6.27 7.77
CA PHE A 307 -11.40 7.56 7.88
C PHE A 307 -10.55 8.71 8.42
N VAL A 308 -9.29 8.48 8.82
CA VAL A 308 -8.47 9.52 9.47
C VAL A 308 -8.05 10.65 8.54
N SER A 309 -7.84 10.35 7.25
CA SER A 309 -7.27 11.31 6.28
C SER A 309 -8.31 12.21 5.61
N HIS A 310 -9.61 12.05 5.88
CA HIS A 310 -10.70 12.77 5.19
C HIS A 310 -10.68 12.64 3.65
N LYS A 311 -10.00 11.61 3.11
CA LYS A 311 -9.85 11.35 1.67
C LYS A 311 -10.53 10.03 1.31
N PHE A 312 -11.31 10.03 0.22
CA PHE A 312 -12.08 8.86 -0.25
C PHE A 312 -11.21 7.82 -0.98
N TYR A 313 -10.02 7.51 -0.47
CA TYR A 313 -9.13 6.55 -1.08
C TYR A 313 -9.51 5.11 -0.72
N GLN A 314 -10.16 4.41 -1.64
CA GLN A 314 -10.67 3.05 -1.42
C GLN A 314 -9.61 2.07 -0.93
N HIS A 315 -8.36 2.24 -1.34
CA HIS A 315 -7.26 1.36 -0.92
C HIS A 315 -6.98 1.38 0.58
N TYR A 316 -7.37 2.44 1.31
CA TYR A 316 -7.24 2.44 2.78
C TYR A 316 -8.09 1.35 3.45
N LEU A 317 -9.17 0.92 2.80
CA LEU A 317 -10.00 -0.18 3.27
C LEU A 317 -9.27 -1.53 3.23
N LEU A 318 -8.23 -1.69 2.40
CA LEU A 318 -7.44 -2.92 2.31
C LEU A 318 -6.82 -3.35 3.64
N LEU A 319 -6.56 -2.41 4.56
CA LEU A 319 -6.05 -2.71 5.90
C LEU A 319 -7.02 -3.55 6.74
N GLY A 320 -8.32 -3.41 6.51
CA GLY A 320 -9.36 -4.21 7.16
C GLY A 320 -9.60 -5.59 6.54
N ALA A 321 -9.12 -5.83 5.32
CA ALA A 321 -9.40 -7.04 4.57
C ALA A 321 -8.94 -8.34 5.26
N PRO A 322 -7.75 -8.41 5.90
CA PRO A 322 -7.34 -9.57 6.69
C PRO A 322 -8.35 -9.93 7.79
N LEU A 323 -8.79 -8.93 8.56
CA LEU A 323 -9.75 -9.16 9.65
C LEU A 323 -11.14 -9.53 9.17
N ALA A 324 -11.61 -8.95 8.07
CA ALA A 324 -12.89 -9.31 7.46
C ALA A 324 -12.88 -10.79 7.02
N ALA A 325 -11.82 -11.23 6.35
CA ALA A 325 -11.68 -12.63 5.93
C ALA A 325 -11.55 -13.61 7.11
N VAL A 326 -10.79 -13.25 8.14
CA VAL A 326 -10.65 -14.06 9.38
C VAL A 326 -11.96 -14.09 10.16
N GLY A 327 -12.67 -12.96 10.20
CA GLY A 327 -13.99 -12.87 10.81
C GLY A 327 -15.00 -13.80 10.13
N ALA A 328 -15.09 -13.75 8.80
CA ALA A 328 -15.90 -14.66 8.02
C ALA A 328 -15.53 -16.13 8.28
N ALA A 329 -14.23 -16.47 8.30
CA ALA A 329 -13.76 -17.82 8.63
C ALA A 329 -14.29 -18.28 9.99
N ARG A 330 -14.23 -17.41 11.01
CA ARG A 330 -14.73 -17.73 12.35
C ARG A 330 -16.23 -17.95 12.38
N VAL A 331 -17.01 -17.15 11.65
CA VAL A 331 -18.46 -17.33 11.51
C VAL A 331 -18.78 -18.70 10.89
N PHE A 332 -18.11 -19.08 9.80
CA PHE A 332 -18.29 -20.41 9.20
C PHE A 332 -17.92 -21.54 10.16
N ALA A 333 -16.88 -21.39 10.96
CA ALA A 333 -16.52 -22.37 11.99
C ALA A 333 -17.63 -22.56 13.04
N VAL A 334 -18.28 -21.47 13.47
CA VAL A 334 -19.40 -21.53 14.42
C VAL A 334 -20.64 -22.22 13.80
N ILE A 335 -20.95 -21.88 12.54
CA ILE A 335 -22.07 -22.52 11.82
C ILE A 335 -21.81 -24.05 11.69
N ARG A 336 -20.58 -24.43 11.33
CA ARG A 336 -20.16 -25.82 11.22
C ARG A 336 -20.38 -26.58 12.53
N ALA A 337 -19.98 -25.99 13.65
CA ALA A 337 -20.08 -26.62 14.97
C ALA A 337 -21.54 -26.81 15.43
N ARG A 338 -22.47 -25.97 14.95
CA ARG A 338 -23.87 -25.98 15.40
C ARG A 338 -24.83 -26.70 14.46
N ARG A 339 -24.63 -26.60 13.12
CA ARG A 339 -25.60 -27.06 12.10
C ARG A 339 -24.89 -27.53 10.84
N ALA A 340 -24.50 -28.80 10.76
CA ALA A 340 -23.73 -29.36 9.63
C ALA A 340 -24.45 -29.25 8.27
N LYS A 341 -25.80 -29.37 8.21
CA LYS A 341 -26.55 -29.18 6.95
C LYS A 341 -26.56 -27.72 6.52
N ALA A 342 -26.87 -26.80 7.43
CA ALA A 342 -26.86 -25.37 7.17
C ALA A 342 -25.45 -24.86 6.77
N TYR A 343 -24.39 -25.44 7.33
CA TYR A 343 -23.01 -25.15 6.99
C TYR A 343 -22.70 -25.42 5.50
N ARG A 344 -23.10 -26.56 4.94
CA ARG A 344 -22.84 -26.85 3.51
C ARG A 344 -23.54 -25.84 2.60
N ILE A 345 -24.80 -25.54 2.90
CA ILE A 345 -25.59 -24.56 2.15
C ILE A 345 -24.92 -23.18 2.25
N ALA A 346 -24.59 -22.73 3.47
CA ALA A 346 -23.94 -21.43 3.69
C ALA A 346 -22.60 -21.31 2.95
N CYS A 347 -21.77 -22.36 2.98
CA CYS A 347 -20.51 -22.37 2.25
C CYS A 347 -20.70 -22.33 0.73
N ALA A 348 -21.63 -23.11 0.18
CA ALA A 348 -21.91 -23.13 -1.25
C ALA A 348 -22.50 -21.77 -1.72
N SER A 349 -23.46 -21.22 -0.97
CA SER A 349 -24.03 -19.90 -1.29
C SER A 349 -23.01 -18.79 -1.20
N ALA A 350 -22.18 -18.76 -0.15
CA ALA A 350 -21.13 -17.74 -0.01
C ALA A 350 -20.06 -17.86 -1.11
N ALA A 351 -19.67 -19.09 -1.48
CA ALA A 351 -18.75 -19.31 -2.59
C ALA A 351 -19.34 -18.81 -3.93
N ALA A 352 -20.61 -19.15 -4.20
CA ALA A 352 -21.30 -18.68 -5.41
C ALA A 352 -21.39 -17.15 -5.45
N VAL A 353 -21.78 -16.51 -4.34
CA VAL A 353 -21.83 -15.05 -4.23
C VAL A 353 -20.45 -14.43 -4.47
N CYS A 354 -19.39 -14.94 -3.82
CA CYS A 354 -18.04 -14.44 -4.03
C CYS A 354 -17.59 -14.57 -5.50
N VAL A 355 -17.86 -15.72 -6.14
CA VAL A 355 -17.46 -15.94 -7.54
C VAL A 355 -18.23 -15.03 -8.49
N LEU A 356 -19.55 -14.90 -8.32
CA LEU A 356 -20.37 -14.00 -9.14
C LEU A 356 -19.95 -12.53 -8.96
N TYR A 357 -19.69 -12.15 -7.72
CA TYR A 357 -19.22 -10.80 -7.40
C TYR A 357 -17.85 -10.52 -8.01
N LEU A 358 -16.90 -11.44 -7.84
CA LEU A 358 -15.59 -11.34 -8.48
C LEU A 358 -15.72 -11.26 -10.01
N PHE A 359 -16.59 -12.05 -10.62
CA PHE A 359 -16.82 -11.97 -12.06
C PHE A 359 -17.34 -10.59 -12.47
N ALA A 360 -18.36 -10.07 -11.81
CA ALA A 360 -18.95 -8.76 -12.10
C ALA A 360 -17.92 -7.63 -11.94
N GLN A 361 -17.20 -7.63 -10.83
CA GLN A 361 -16.14 -6.65 -10.59
C GLN A 361 -14.97 -6.79 -11.58
N GLY A 362 -14.64 -8.01 -11.98
CA GLY A 362 -13.60 -8.25 -12.98
C GLY A 362 -13.99 -7.69 -14.36
N VAL A 363 -15.25 -7.77 -14.76
CA VAL A 363 -15.75 -7.13 -15.99
C VAL A 363 -15.60 -5.60 -15.90
N GLU A 364 -16.01 -5.02 -14.77
CA GLU A 364 -15.89 -3.57 -14.50
C GLU A 364 -14.44 -3.11 -14.57
N THR A 365 -13.55 -3.76 -13.82
CA THR A 365 -12.12 -3.45 -13.79
C THR A 365 -11.49 -3.52 -15.16
N ASN A 366 -11.85 -4.54 -15.97
CA ASN A 366 -11.27 -4.67 -17.30
C ASN A 366 -11.85 -3.65 -18.30
N ARG A 367 -13.13 -3.27 -18.18
CA ARG A 367 -13.70 -2.16 -18.97
C ARG A 367 -12.98 -0.85 -18.66
N TRP A 368 -12.82 -0.54 -17.39
CA TRP A 368 -12.05 0.64 -16.97
C TRP A 368 -10.61 0.61 -17.46
N ARG A 369 -9.90 -0.51 -17.29
CA ARG A 369 -8.53 -0.68 -17.79
C ARG A 369 -8.42 -0.45 -19.31
N LEU A 370 -9.37 -0.96 -20.09
CA LEU A 370 -9.36 -0.78 -21.53
C LEU A 370 -9.61 0.68 -21.92
N SER A 371 -10.53 1.39 -21.24
CA SER A 371 -10.74 2.82 -21.49
C SER A 371 -9.52 3.67 -21.14
N GLU A 372 -8.83 3.36 -20.03
CA GLU A 372 -7.58 4.05 -19.66
C GLU A 372 -6.44 3.82 -20.68
N ARG A 373 -6.47 2.70 -21.39
CA ARG A 373 -5.45 2.40 -22.40
C ARG A 373 -5.64 3.16 -23.71
N GLU A 374 -6.85 3.57 -24.07
CA GLU A 374 -7.10 4.26 -25.33
C GLU A 374 -6.23 5.51 -25.51
N GLY A 375 -5.98 6.26 -24.41
CA GLY A 375 -5.09 7.43 -24.44
C GLY A 375 -3.63 7.13 -24.03
N LEU A 376 -3.36 5.94 -23.49
CA LEU A 376 -2.05 5.64 -22.90
C LEU A 376 -0.94 5.45 -23.95
N GLU A 377 -1.25 4.87 -25.09
CA GLU A 377 -0.28 4.67 -26.18
C GLU A 377 0.17 6.02 -26.72
N GLU A 378 -0.77 6.92 -27.01
CA GLU A 378 -0.50 8.29 -27.46
C GLU A 378 0.28 9.07 -26.38
N PHE A 379 -0.16 9.00 -25.13
CA PHE A 379 0.54 9.63 -24.00
C PHE A 379 1.99 9.13 -23.87
N THR A 380 2.20 7.81 -23.97
CA THR A 380 3.54 7.20 -23.87
C THR A 380 4.42 7.66 -25.03
N GLN A 381 3.89 7.64 -26.25
CA GLN A 381 4.59 8.13 -27.42
C GLN A 381 4.98 9.60 -27.27
N GLN A 382 4.05 10.46 -26.83
CA GLN A 382 4.32 11.88 -26.60
C GLN A 382 5.43 12.11 -25.56
N ALA A 383 5.41 11.33 -24.47
CA ALA A 383 6.43 11.43 -23.44
C ALA A 383 7.81 10.95 -23.94
N GLU A 384 7.86 9.82 -24.65
CA GLU A 384 9.10 9.29 -25.24
C GLU A 384 9.67 10.23 -26.31
N GLU A 385 8.82 10.79 -27.19
CA GLU A 385 9.24 11.76 -28.21
C GLU A 385 9.86 13.02 -27.59
N LEU A 386 9.20 13.63 -26.58
CA LEU A 386 9.76 14.80 -25.92
C LEU A 386 11.08 14.48 -25.19
N TYR A 387 11.14 13.35 -24.48
CA TYR A 387 12.34 12.97 -23.75
C TYR A 387 13.50 12.58 -24.68
N SER A 388 13.21 12.10 -25.89
CA SER A 388 14.23 11.78 -26.89
C SER A 388 14.99 13.01 -27.41
N LEU A 389 14.41 14.21 -27.28
CA LEU A 389 15.07 15.48 -27.60
C LEU A 389 16.13 15.89 -26.56
N VAL A 390 16.10 15.28 -25.37
CA VAL A 390 17.09 15.51 -24.31
C VAL A 390 18.33 14.67 -24.61
N PRO A 391 19.52 15.29 -24.83
CA PRO A 391 20.77 14.57 -25.04
C PRO A 391 21.06 13.59 -23.89
N GLU A 392 21.62 12.43 -24.21
CA GLU A 392 21.83 11.37 -23.21
C GLU A 392 22.73 11.81 -22.05
N ASP A 393 23.75 12.59 -22.33
CA ASP A 393 24.69 13.14 -21.36
C ASP A 393 24.09 14.27 -20.51
N GLU A 394 22.96 14.85 -20.92
CA GLU A 394 22.22 15.90 -20.17
C GLU A 394 21.00 15.35 -19.41
N ARG A 395 20.63 14.08 -19.58
CA ARG A 395 19.47 13.46 -18.91
C ARG A 395 19.54 13.46 -17.38
N GLY A 396 20.73 13.55 -16.82
CA GLY A 396 20.94 13.71 -15.37
C GLY A 396 20.49 15.09 -14.83
N SER A 397 20.20 16.08 -15.72
CA SER A 397 19.72 17.40 -15.35
C SER A 397 18.33 17.67 -15.96
N PHE A 398 17.41 16.73 -15.75
CA PHE A 398 16.05 16.74 -16.26
C PHE A 398 15.03 16.83 -15.13
N MET A 399 14.00 17.64 -15.29
CA MET A 399 12.95 17.84 -14.29
C MET A 399 11.57 17.99 -14.93
N GLY A 400 10.53 17.57 -14.23
CA GLY A 400 9.13 17.83 -14.56
C GLY A 400 8.45 18.75 -13.54
N TYR A 401 7.71 19.74 -14.00
CA TYR A 401 6.88 20.57 -13.15
C TYR A 401 5.40 20.41 -13.51
N ARG A 402 4.54 20.14 -12.49
CA ARG A 402 3.13 19.73 -12.66
C ARG A 402 2.95 18.48 -13.50
N VAL A 403 3.99 17.70 -13.68
CA VAL A 403 3.94 16.47 -14.46
C VAL A 403 3.46 15.33 -13.58
N GLU A 404 2.53 14.53 -14.09
CA GLU A 404 2.08 13.34 -13.38
C GLU A 404 3.21 12.29 -13.31
N PRO A 405 3.31 11.52 -12.19
CA PRO A 405 4.34 10.48 -12.06
C PRO A 405 4.38 9.47 -13.21
N LYS A 406 3.21 9.19 -13.83
CA LYS A 406 3.12 8.29 -14.99
C LYS A 406 3.95 8.74 -16.19
N TRP A 407 4.26 10.05 -16.30
CA TRP A 407 5.09 10.59 -17.36
C TRP A 407 6.54 10.09 -17.24
N TYR A 408 7.10 10.06 -16.03
CA TYR A 408 8.45 9.54 -15.79
C TYR A 408 8.56 8.06 -16.12
N VAL A 409 7.52 7.27 -15.82
CA VAL A 409 7.47 5.85 -16.17
C VAL A 409 7.39 5.66 -17.68
N ALA A 410 6.54 6.44 -18.37
CA ALA A 410 6.37 6.40 -19.82
C ALA A 410 7.66 6.79 -20.55
N ALA A 411 8.26 7.92 -20.18
CA ALA A 411 9.51 8.41 -20.75
C ALA A 411 10.76 7.62 -20.29
N LYS A 412 10.63 6.74 -19.29
CA LYS A 412 11.74 6.05 -18.59
C LYS A 412 12.76 7.04 -18.04
N ALA A 413 12.28 8.21 -17.59
CA ALA A 413 13.08 9.30 -17.06
C ALA A 413 13.19 9.25 -15.54
N LEU A 414 14.22 9.90 -15.00
CA LEU A 414 14.34 10.21 -13.57
C LEU A 414 14.44 11.72 -13.37
N PRO A 415 13.84 12.26 -12.31
CA PRO A 415 13.97 13.67 -11.97
C PRO A 415 15.31 13.96 -11.32
N CYS A 416 15.84 15.18 -11.49
CA CYS A 416 17.06 15.63 -10.80
C CYS A 416 16.77 16.45 -9.54
N MET A 417 15.51 16.75 -9.22
CA MET A 417 15.14 17.50 -8.02
C MET A 417 14.26 16.65 -7.11
N ARG A 418 14.34 16.91 -5.81
CA ARG A 418 13.67 16.19 -4.74
C ARG A 418 12.15 16.08 -4.92
N PHE A 419 11.45 17.21 -5.14
CA PHE A 419 9.99 17.28 -5.29
C PHE A 419 9.60 17.24 -6.76
N TYR A 420 9.44 16.03 -7.30
CA TYR A 420 9.28 15.80 -8.73
C TYR A 420 7.82 15.66 -9.20
N PHE A 421 6.87 15.56 -8.28
CA PHE A 421 5.44 15.43 -8.58
C PHE A 421 4.59 16.09 -7.49
N LEU A 422 3.33 16.43 -7.81
CA LEU A 422 2.37 17.05 -6.89
C LEU A 422 2.96 18.25 -6.12
N GLN A 423 3.87 19.01 -6.73
CA GLN A 423 4.64 20.07 -6.07
C GLN A 423 3.75 21.02 -5.28
N GLU A 424 2.68 21.51 -5.90
CA GLU A 424 1.74 22.44 -5.26
C GLU A 424 0.91 21.77 -4.16
N VAL A 425 0.46 20.52 -4.37
CA VAL A 425 -0.28 19.77 -3.36
C VAL A 425 0.58 19.47 -2.13
N LEU A 426 1.86 19.23 -2.32
CA LEU A 426 2.82 19.07 -1.23
C LEU A 426 3.05 20.40 -0.52
N ALA A 427 3.14 21.50 -1.27
CA ALA A 427 3.29 22.84 -0.76
C ALA A 427 2.04 23.37 -0.03
N ASP A 428 0.83 22.94 -0.42
CA ASP A 428 -0.40 23.24 0.32
C ASP A 428 -0.38 22.61 1.72
N ALA A 429 0.28 21.47 1.87
CA ALA A 429 0.45 20.83 3.17
C ALA A 429 1.61 21.47 3.97
N ASP A 430 2.69 21.85 3.30
CA ASP A 430 3.86 22.50 3.88
C ASP A 430 4.44 23.54 2.91
N PRO A 431 4.24 24.85 3.14
CA PRO A 431 4.75 25.92 2.28
C PRO A 431 6.28 25.91 2.07
N ALA A 432 7.06 25.36 3.01
CA ALA A 432 8.51 25.23 2.88
C ALA A 432 8.91 24.37 1.67
N VAL A 433 8.05 23.48 1.20
CA VAL A 433 8.24 22.69 -0.01
C VAL A 433 8.39 23.59 -1.25
N MET A 434 7.54 24.61 -1.39
CA MET A 434 7.62 25.53 -2.53
C MET A 434 8.86 26.41 -2.44
N ASP A 435 9.24 26.85 -1.24
CA ASP A 435 10.47 27.62 -1.02
C ASP A 435 11.71 26.80 -1.43
N GLU A 436 11.76 25.52 -1.10
CA GLU A 436 12.84 24.61 -1.52
C GLU A 436 12.85 24.40 -3.05
N ILE A 437 11.68 24.26 -3.68
CA ILE A 437 11.56 24.13 -5.13
C ILE A 437 12.10 25.40 -5.84
N VAL A 438 11.68 26.58 -5.40
CA VAL A 438 12.13 27.86 -5.94
C VAL A 438 13.65 28.00 -5.78
N ALA A 439 14.16 27.77 -4.57
CA ALA A 439 15.60 27.83 -4.28
C ALA A 439 16.42 26.88 -5.18
N GLY A 440 15.90 25.66 -5.44
CA GLY A 440 16.52 24.70 -6.35
C GLY A 440 16.60 25.23 -7.80
N PHE A 441 15.50 25.79 -8.32
CA PHE A 441 15.48 26.40 -9.67
C PHE A 441 16.35 27.67 -9.76
N GLU A 442 16.61 28.35 -8.65
CA GLU A 442 17.47 29.52 -8.63
C GLU A 442 18.95 29.17 -8.58
N SER A 443 19.34 28.23 -7.72
CA SER A 443 20.73 27.87 -7.40
C SER A 443 21.35 26.87 -8.37
N ASP A 444 20.58 25.84 -8.74
CA ASP A 444 21.03 24.75 -9.64
C ASP A 444 19.89 24.35 -10.59
N PRO A 445 19.53 25.23 -11.53
CA PRO A 445 18.41 25.01 -12.43
C PRO A 445 18.65 23.80 -13.34
N PRO A 446 17.65 22.89 -13.46
CA PRO A 446 17.70 21.79 -14.42
C PRO A 446 17.96 22.30 -15.84
N LYS A 447 18.84 21.65 -16.58
CA LYS A 447 19.07 22.00 -17.99
C LYS A 447 17.84 21.77 -18.86
N TRP A 448 17.06 20.75 -18.51
CA TRP A 448 15.85 20.36 -19.25
C TRP A 448 14.66 20.31 -18.32
N LEU A 449 13.58 20.93 -18.75
CA LEU A 449 12.35 21.06 -18.00
C LEU A 449 11.16 20.67 -18.85
N VAL A 450 10.36 19.70 -18.41
CA VAL A 450 9.03 19.42 -18.99
C VAL A 450 7.96 20.00 -18.07
N ILE A 451 7.02 20.74 -18.66
CA ILE A 451 5.93 21.41 -17.94
C ILE A 451 4.60 20.89 -18.47
N TYR A 452 3.67 20.53 -17.57
CA TYR A 452 2.28 20.38 -17.95
C TYR A 452 1.66 21.77 -18.16
N TYR A 453 1.25 22.04 -19.38
CA TYR A 453 0.69 23.31 -19.78
C TYR A 453 -0.75 23.13 -20.26
N ASN A 454 -1.72 23.54 -19.45
CA ASN A 454 -3.11 23.58 -19.84
C ASN A 454 -3.69 24.97 -19.52
N ARG A 455 -4.10 25.72 -20.56
CA ARG A 455 -4.68 27.07 -20.42
C ARG A 455 -6.07 27.05 -19.77
N GLU A 456 -6.79 25.94 -19.85
CA GLU A 456 -8.20 25.90 -19.48
C GLU A 456 -8.46 25.40 -18.04
N PHE A 457 -7.56 24.62 -17.43
CA PHE A 457 -7.85 23.86 -16.21
C PHE A 457 -6.86 23.96 -15.06
N GLY A 458 -5.83 24.81 -15.15
CA GLY A 458 -4.85 24.93 -14.07
C GLY A 458 -4.89 26.28 -13.36
N PRO A 459 -4.81 26.34 -12.01
CA PRO A 459 -4.47 27.59 -11.35
C PRO A 459 -3.12 28.09 -11.88
N PRO A 460 -2.84 29.40 -11.82
CA PRO A 460 -1.54 29.92 -12.22
C PRO A 460 -0.43 29.22 -11.41
N TYR A 461 0.74 29.07 -12.01
CA TYR A 461 1.94 28.65 -11.26
C TYR A 461 2.20 29.63 -10.10
N ASP A 462 2.93 29.16 -9.08
CA ASP A 462 3.55 30.10 -8.13
C ASP A 462 4.29 31.18 -8.93
N GLU A 463 4.06 32.45 -8.61
CA GLU A 463 4.57 33.58 -9.40
C GLU A 463 6.10 33.53 -9.56
N ARG A 464 6.81 33.11 -8.52
CA ARG A 464 8.29 32.96 -8.52
C ARG A 464 8.74 31.90 -9.51
N VAL A 465 8.03 30.76 -9.54
CA VAL A 465 8.31 29.66 -10.49
C VAL A 465 7.99 30.09 -11.91
N ALA A 466 6.86 30.80 -12.12
CA ALA A 466 6.49 31.32 -13.42
C ALA A 466 7.54 32.29 -13.98
N GLU A 467 8.02 33.23 -13.17
CA GLU A 467 9.09 34.19 -13.53
C GLU A 467 10.38 33.46 -13.93
N ILE A 468 10.78 32.42 -13.16
CA ILE A 468 11.95 31.61 -13.49
C ILE A 468 11.79 30.94 -14.86
N PHE A 469 10.61 30.34 -15.13
CA PHE A 469 10.36 29.62 -16.39
C PHE A 469 10.31 30.53 -17.61
N GLU A 470 9.89 31.77 -17.46
CA GLU A 470 9.88 32.79 -18.53
C GLU A 470 11.25 33.40 -18.77
N THR A 471 11.98 33.69 -17.69
CA THR A 471 13.25 34.38 -17.77
C THR A 471 14.42 33.48 -18.10
N LYS A 472 14.51 32.30 -17.42
CA LYS A 472 15.66 31.40 -17.54
C LYS A 472 15.53 30.32 -18.62
N TYR A 473 14.31 29.98 -19.09
CA TYR A 473 14.13 28.89 -20.02
C TYR A 473 13.61 29.36 -21.38
N GLU A 474 14.00 28.65 -22.42
CA GLU A 474 13.47 28.79 -23.78
C GLU A 474 12.63 27.55 -24.17
N PHE A 475 11.64 27.78 -25.01
CA PHE A 475 10.80 26.71 -25.54
C PHE A 475 11.56 25.90 -26.59
N VAL A 476 11.46 24.57 -26.51
CA VAL A 476 12.08 23.65 -27.48
C VAL A 476 11.02 22.99 -28.34
N ASP A 477 10.06 22.28 -27.73
CA ASP A 477 9.01 21.55 -28.44
C ASP A 477 7.81 21.27 -27.52
N SER A 478 6.71 20.77 -28.09
CA SER A 478 5.53 20.37 -27.31
C SER A 478 4.86 19.15 -27.92
N ARG A 479 4.28 18.31 -27.03
CA ARG A 479 3.40 17.19 -27.40
C ARG A 479 2.19 17.20 -26.49
N GLY A 480 0.99 17.24 -27.06
CA GLY A 480 -0.24 17.36 -26.31
C GLY A 480 -0.21 18.57 -25.38
N THR A 481 -0.39 18.32 -24.08
CA THR A 481 -0.36 19.35 -23.03
C THR A 481 1.01 19.53 -22.38
N TYR A 482 2.06 18.90 -22.86
CA TYR A 482 3.40 18.96 -22.30
C TYR A 482 4.31 19.82 -23.17
N GLN A 483 5.05 20.72 -22.55
CA GLN A 483 6.07 21.55 -23.19
C GLN A 483 7.45 21.19 -22.64
N LEU A 484 8.40 20.96 -23.54
CA LEU A 484 9.81 20.81 -23.23
C LEU A 484 10.49 22.17 -23.36
N LYS A 485 11.23 22.53 -22.35
CA LYS A 485 12.03 23.75 -22.29
C LYS A 485 13.49 23.43 -21.98
N LYS A 486 14.40 24.26 -22.46
CA LYS A 486 15.82 24.19 -22.18
C LYS A 486 16.28 25.43 -21.43
N LEU A 487 17.19 25.27 -20.49
CA LEU A 487 17.84 26.39 -19.80
C LEU A 487 18.63 27.20 -20.82
N LYS A 488 18.40 28.52 -20.85
CA LYS A 488 19.17 29.47 -21.71
C LYS A 488 20.64 29.43 -21.32
N GLU A 489 21.51 29.44 -22.30
CA GLU A 489 22.93 29.63 -22.03
C GLU A 489 23.14 31.00 -21.39
N ALA A 490 24.01 31.07 -20.38
CA ALA A 490 24.36 32.35 -19.80
C ALA A 490 24.99 33.23 -20.89
N PRO A 491 24.62 34.54 -21.00
CA PRO A 491 25.13 35.46 -22.02
C PRO A 491 26.64 35.67 -21.92
#